data_7857818f1b6625291af22efb167f0eef
#
_entry.id   7857818f1b6625291af22efb167f0eef
#
_cell.length_a   1.000
_cell.length_b   1.000
_cell.length_c   1.000
_cell.angle_alpha   90.00
_cell.angle_beta   90.00
_cell.angle_gamma   90.00
#
_symmetry.space_group_name_H-M   'P 1'
#
loop_
_entity.id
_entity.type
_entity.pdbx_description
1 polymer ?
#
loop_
_entity_poly.entity_id
_entity_poly.type
_entity_poly.pdbx_seq_one_letter_code
_entity_poly.pdbx_strand_id
1 'polypeptide(L)'
;FLAKHYWDNVNFADTNYIHHPEVTEQAWADYCDLLNHVPLETAQQAMRNVIDRTNVDKKVFTYITDLADKYLYDPNSPMRNEEFYIPVLEAMIASPVLNETEKIRPQARLKLAQKNRIGTKALNFTYTLASGAQGSLYQLKAEYLLLFINNPGCQALSLIHISEPTRR
;
A
#
# COMPACT_ATOMS: atom_id res chain seq x y z
N PHE A 1 -8.68 4.07 21.07
CA PHE A 1 -7.64 4.02 22.11
C PHE A 1 -6.55 3.03 21.71
N LEU A 2 -6.84 1.73 21.59
CA LEU A 2 -5.86 0.65 21.44
C LEU A 2 -4.89 0.87 20.25
N ALA A 3 -5.39 1.24 19.07
CA ALA A 3 -4.55 1.45 17.88
C ALA A 3 -3.46 2.54 18.07
N LYS A 4 -3.74 3.56 18.88
CA LYS A 4 -2.77 4.64 19.16
C LYS A 4 -1.74 4.26 20.23
N HIS A 5 -2.06 3.28 21.08
CA HIS A 5 -1.28 2.90 22.27
C HIS A 5 -0.67 1.50 22.18
N TYR A 6 -0.85 0.80 21.06
CA TYR A 6 -0.38 -0.57 20.86
C TYR A 6 1.13 -0.73 21.12
N TRP A 7 1.90 0.25 20.67
CA TRP A 7 3.36 0.24 20.75
C TRP A 7 3.94 1.03 21.94
N ASP A 8 3.12 1.52 22.89
CA ASP A 8 3.60 2.40 23.97
C ASP A 8 4.64 1.76 24.86
N ASN A 9 4.56 0.46 25.08
CA ASN A 9 5.50 -0.29 25.91
C ASN A 9 6.76 -0.74 25.14
N VAL A 10 6.90 -0.38 23.86
CA VAL A 10 8.03 -0.77 23.02
C VAL A 10 9.06 0.35 23.00
N ASN A 11 10.30 0.03 23.40
CA ASN A 11 11.44 0.91 23.26
C ASN A 11 12.13 0.68 21.90
N PHE A 12 11.84 1.51 20.92
CA PHE A 12 12.45 1.42 19.59
C PHE A 12 13.95 1.74 19.54
N ALA A 13 14.57 2.20 20.64
CA ALA A 13 16.03 2.28 20.75
C ALA A 13 16.68 0.91 21.05
N ASP A 14 15.89 -0.08 21.46
CA ASP A 14 16.37 -1.44 21.68
C ASP A 14 16.39 -2.23 20.37
N THR A 15 17.60 -2.44 19.82
CA THR A 15 17.79 -3.17 18.57
C THR A 15 17.53 -4.67 18.68
N ASN A 16 17.26 -5.22 19.86
CA ASN A 16 16.92 -6.65 20.00
C ASN A 16 15.65 -7.02 19.25
N TYR A 17 14.72 -6.09 19.04
CA TYR A 17 13.50 -6.34 18.27
C TYR A 17 13.76 -6.86 16.85
N ILE A 18 14.84 -6.41 16.20
CA ILE A 18 15.21 -6.90 14.86
C ILE A 18 15.85 -8.29 14.88
N HIS A 19 16.25 -8.78 16.06
CA HIS A 19 16.84 -10.11 16.25
C HIS A 19 15.82 -11.16 16.71
N HIS A 20 14.59 -10.75 17.01
CA HIS A 20 13.47 -11.61 17.38
C HIS A 20 12.28 -11.41 16.43
N PRO A 21 12.46 -11.76 15.13
CA PRO A 21 11.43 -11.52 14.11
C PRO A 21 10.12 -12.26 14.42
N GLU A 22 10.19 -13.42 15.06
CA GLU A 22 9.03 -14.21 15.48
C GLU A 22 8.10 -13.45 16.44
N VAL A 23 8.65 -12.54 17.24
CA VAL A 23 7.87 -11.68 18.16
C VAL A 23 7.46 -10.39 17.49
N THR A 24 8.42 -9.70 16.85
CA THR A 24 8.18 -8.37 16.28
C THR A 24 7.31 -8.44 15.04
N GLU A 25 7.51 -9.45 14.19
CA GLU A 25 6.70 -9.62 12.97
C GLU A 25 5.27 -10.04 13.31
N GLN A 26 5.07 -10.92 14.32
CA GLN A 26 3.73 -11.25 14.78
C GLN A 26 3.03 -10.03 15.37
N ALA A 27 3.70 -9.25 16.23
CA ALA A 27 3.14 -8.02 16.78
C ALA A 27 2.80 -7.00 15.68
N TRP A 28 3.60 -6.95 14.60
CA TRP A 28 3.31 -6.10 13.45
C TRP A 28 2.08 -6.57 12.68
N ALA A 29 1.92 -7.88 12.46
CA ALA A 29 0.75 -8.43 11.81
C ALA A 29 -0.53 -8.17 12.63
N ASP A 30 -0.49 -8.42 13.94
CA ASP A 30 -1.61 -8.15 14.86
C ASP A 30 -1.96 -6.65 14.87
N TYR A 31 -0.96 -5.78 14.81
CA TYR A 31 -1.17 -4.33 14.70
C TYR A 31 -1.85 -3.94 13.40
N CYS A 32 -1.39 -4.47 12.27
CA CYS A 32 -2.02 -4.19 10.97
C CYS A 32 -3.47 -4.69 10.93
N ASP A 33 -3.77 -5.85 11.54
CA ASP A 33 -5.14 -6.34 11.66
C ASP A 33 -6.00 -5.41 12.52
N LEU A 34 -5.49 -4.99 13.68
CA LEU A 34 -6.16 -4.03 14.56
C LEU A 34 -6.56 -2.74 13.84
N LEU A 35 -5.74 -2.25 12.92
CA LEU A 35 -6.01 -1.01 12.17
C LEU A 35 -7.25 -1.13 11.26
N ASN A 36 -7.65 -2.34 10.85
CA ASN A 36 -8.87 -2.55 10.07
C ASN A 36 -10.16 -2.30 10.90
N HIS A 37 -10.04 -2.27 12.23
CA HIS A 37 -11.18 -2.10 13.16
C HIS A 37 -11.34 -0.68 13.70
N VAL A 38 -10.61 0.30 13.13
CA VAL A 38 -10.70 1.71 13.52
C VAL A 38 -10.95 2.61 12.30
N PRO A 39 -11.46 3.85 12.49
CA PRO A 39 -11.60 4.79 11.39
C PRO A 39 -10.28 5.01 10.65
N LEU A 40 -10.32 5.11 9.31
CA LEU A 40 -9.16 5.22 8.45
C LEU A 40 -8.18 6.31 8.90
N GLU A 41 -8.69 7.49 9.23
CA GLU A 41 -7.87 8.61 9.71
C GLU A 41 -7.11 8.24 10.99
N THR A 42 -7.77 7.52 11.91
CA THR A 42 -7.13 7.04 13.16
C THR A 42 -6.04 6.02 12.84
N ALA A 43 -6.30 5.09 11.90
CA ALA A 43 -5.32 4.10 11.47
C ALA A 43 -4.09 4.76 10.84
N GLN A 44 -4.30 5.72 9.95
CA GLN A 44 -3.23 6.46 9.28
C GLN A 44 -2.38 7.27 10.27
N GLN A 45 -3.00 7.94 11.23
CA GLN A 45 -2.29 8.66 12.30
C GLN A 45 -1.49 7.71 13.20
N ALA A 46 -2.07 6.58 13.57
CA ALA A 46 -1.41 5.58 14.40
C ALA A 46 -0.22 4.94 13.66
N MET A 47 -0.38 4.61 12.38
CA MET A 47 0.69 4.10 11.53
C MET A 47 1.82 5.13 11.39
N ARG A 48 1.52 6.39 11.11
CA ARG A 48 2.50 7.46 11.02
C ARG A 48 3.30 7.59 12.33
N ASN A 49 2.61 7.58 13.46
CA ASN A 49 3.24 7.72 14.78
C ASN A 49 4.23 6.58 15.05
N VAL A 50 3.88 5.32 14.78
CA VAL A 50 4.81 4.21 15.04
C VAL A 50 6.07 4.32 14.17
N ILE A 51 5.94 4.67 12.88
CA ILE A 51 7.09 4.84 12.00
C ILE A 51 7.96 6.01 12.46
N ASP A 52 7.37 7.14 12.83
CA ASP A 52 8.13 8.31 13.31
C ASP A 52 8.92 7.98 14.59
N ARG A 53 8.40 7.14 15.49
CA ARG A 53 9.10 6.68 16.71
C ARG A 53 10.32 5.80 16.41
N THR A 54 10.36 5.11 15.28
CA THR A 54 11.52 4.28 14.89
C THR A 54 12.71 5.09 14.37
N ASN A 55 12.58 6.42 14.17
CA ASN A 55 13.69 7.30 13.75
C ASN A 55 14.84 7.42 14.75
N VAL A 56 14.73 6.79 15.91
CA VAL A 56 15.78 6.77 16.95
C VAL A 56 16.96 5.87 16.55
N ASP A 57 16.75 4.87 15.71
CA ASP A 57 17.79 3.97 15.20
C ASP A 57 17.51 3.58 13.74
N LYS A 58 18.51 3.74 12.87
CA LYS A 58 18.35 3.45 11.43
C LYS A 58 18.05 1.97 11.14
N LYS A 59 18.61 1.03 11.91
CA LYS A 59 18.37 -0.41 11.67
C LYS A 59 16.94 -0.77 12.03
N VAL A 60 16.45 -0.27 13.18
CA VAL A 60 15.07 -0.48 13.60
C VAL A 60 14.11 0.18 12.62
N PHE A 61 14.39 1.42 12.19
CA PHE A 61 13.60 2.11 11.18
C PHE A 61 13.50 1.29 9.89
N THR A 62 14.64 0.82 9.36
CA THR A 62 14.66 0.01 8.12
C THR A 62 13.88 -1.28 8.31
N TYR A 63 14.10 -1.99 9.41
CA TYR A 63 13.40 -3.25 9.69
C TYR A 63 11.87 -3.08 9.73
N ILE A 64 11.38 -2.07 10.46
CA ILE A 64 9.93 -1.82 10.58
C ILE A 64 9.33 -1.34 9.25
N THR A 65 10.05 -0.52 8.48
CA THR A 65 9.58 -0.10 7.15
C THR A 65 9.60 -1.24 6.13
N ASP A 66 10.53 -2.21 6.25
CA ASP A 66 10.56 -3.43 5.44
C ASP A 66 9.39 -4.35 5.80
N LEU A 67 9.02 -4.46 7.08
CA LEU A 67 7.79 -5.15 7.48
C LEU A 67 6.55 -4.47 6.89
N ALA A 68 6.49 -3.14 6.92
CA ALA A 68 5.39 -2.40 6.29
C ALA A 68 5.33 -2.67 4.78
N ASP A 69 6.46 -2.71 4.08
CA ASP A 69 6.53 -3.07 2.66
C ASP A 69 6.00 -4.50 2.41
N LYS A 70 6.48 -5.47 3.20
CA LYS A 70 6.09 -6.88 3.11
C LYS A 70 4.59 -7.10 3.34
N TYR A 71 4.03 -6.44 4.36
CA TYR A 71 2.64 -6.67 4.76
C TYR A 71 1.63 -5.81 4.01
N LEU A 72 1.95 -4.54 3.77
CA LEU A 72 0.97 -3.56 3.27
C LEU A 72 1.11 -3.25 1.78
N TYR A 73 2.25 -3.57 1.15
CA TYR A 73 2.50 -3.21 -0.25
C TYR A 73 2.74 -4.42 -1.16
N ASP A 74 3.34 -5.52 -0.68
CA ASP A 74 3.57 -6.70 -1.51
C ASP A 74 2.25 -7.18 -2.15
N PRO A 75 2.19 -7.37 -3.49
CA PRO A 75 0.98 -7.80 -4.18
C PRO A 75 0.47 -9.16 -3.74
N ASN A 76 1.31 -10.01 -3.18
CA ASN A 76 0.94 -11.34 -2.67
C ASN A 76 0.53 -11.32 -1.18
N SER A 77 0.66 -10.18 -0.51
CA SER A 77 0.26 -10.07 0.90
C SER A 77 -1.27 -10.07 1.04
N PRO A 78 -1.86 -10.96 1.86
CA PRO A 78 -3.29 -10.93 2.15
C PRO A 78 -3.71 -9.68 2.97
N MET A 79 -2.74 -8.99 3.56
CA MET A 79 -2.95 -7.77 4.36
C MET A 79 -2.65 -6.49 3.58
N ARG A 80 -2.44 -6.59 2.26
CA ARG A 80 -2.13 -5.45 1.42
C ARG A 80 -3.17 -4.34 1.59
N ASN A 81 -2.69 -3.15 1.98
CA ASN A 81 -3.55 -1.97 2.17
C ASN A 81 -2.75 -0.69 1.89
N GLU A 82 -2.95 -0.11 0.71
CA GLU A 82 -2.23 1.10 0.31
C GLU A 82 -2.59 2.32 1.16
N GLU A 83 -3.81 2.38 1.72
CA GLU A 83 -4.23 3.46 2.61
C GLU A 83 -3.44 3.47 3.93
N PHE A 84 -3.04 2.29 4.43
CA PHE A 84 -2.16 2.19 5.59
C PHE A 84 -0.69 2.37 5.21
N TYR A 85 -0.32 2.09 3.97
CA TYR A 85 1.05 2.23 3.49
C TYR A 85 1.43 3.68 3.13
N ILE A 86 0.46 4.51 2.73
CA ILE A 86 0.69 5.94 2.45
C ILE A 86 1.38 6.66 3.61
N PRO A 87 0.90 6.62 4.87
CA PRO A 87 1.58 7.28 5.99
C PRO A 87 2.98 6.72 6.29
N VAL A 88 3.26 5.45 5.97
CA VAL A 88 4.62 4.88 6.05
C VAL A 88 5.54 5.58 5.05
N LEU A 89 5.11 5.69 3.79
CA LEU A 89 5.88 6.36 2.75
C LEU A 89 6.14 7.83 3.07
N GLU A 90 5.14 8.53 3.59
CA GLU A 90 5.27 9.92 4.03
C GLU A 90 6.28 10.06 5.18
N ALA A 91 6.25 9.14 6.15
CA ALA A 91 7.21 9.09 7.24
C ALA A 91 8.63 8.81 6.73
N MET A 92 8.80 7.87 5.79
CA MET A 92 10.10 7.58 5.16
C MET A 92 10.68 8.81 4.45
N ILE A 93 9.85 9.55 3.72
CA ILE A 93 10.29 10.77 3.01
C ILE A 93 10.69 11.86 3.98
N ALA A 94 9.97 12.02 5.09
CA ALA A 94 10.25 13.00 6.12
C ALA A 94 11.39 12.59 7.07
N SER A 95 11.78 11.31 7.07
CA SER A 95 12.74 10.75 8.02
C SER A 95 14.12 11.40 7.92
N PRO A 96 14.73 11.78 9.06
CA PRO A 96 16.09 12.28 9.10
C PRO A 96 17.15 11.18 8.99
N VAL A 97 16.78 9.89 9.19
CA VAL A 97 17.73 8.76 9.16
C VAL A 97 17.97 8.23 7.74
N LEU A 98 17.11 8.61 6.78
CA LEU A 98 17.29 8.28 5.37
C LEU A 98 17.97 9.43 4.62
N ASN A 99 18.91 9.09 3.75
CA ASN A 99 19.49 10.04 2.81
C ASN A 99 18.59 10.25 1.57
N GLU A 100 18.91 11.24 0.73
CA GLU A 100 18.08 11.58 -0.43
C GLU A 100 17.95 10.44 -1.46
N THR A 101 18.98 9.62 -1.62
CA THR A 101 18.92 8.45 -2.53
C THR A 101 17.95 7.40 -2.00
N GLU A 102 17.94 7.15 -0.69
CA GLU A 102 17.04 6.20 -0.04
C GLU A 102 15.57 6.67 -0.11
N LYS A 103 15.31 7.97 -0.24
CA LYS A 103 13.96 8.56 -0.37
C LYS A 103 13.36 8.48 -1.77
N ILE A 104 14.16 8.24 -2.82
CA ILE A 104 13.68 8.20 -4.21
C ILE A 104 12.56 7.15 -4.40
N ARG A 105 12.79 5.94 -3.90
CA ARG A 105 11.81 4.83 -4.01
C ARG A 105 10.51 5.12 -3.24
N PRO A 106 10.52 5.55 -1.97
CA PRO A 106 9.33 6.00 -1.25
C PRO A 106 8.57 7.11 -1.96
N GLN A 107 9.25 8.12 -2.51
CA GLN A 107 8.62 9.21 -3.27
C GLN A 107 7.90 8.70 -4.53
N ALA A 108 8.52 7.81 -5.29
CA ALA A 108 7.91 7.23 -6.48
C ALA A 108 6.68 6.38 -6.12
N ARG A 109 6.76 5.57 -5.06
CA ARG A 109 5.67 4.74 -4.57
C ARG A 109 4.51 5.59 -4.03
N LEU A 110 4.79 6.66 -3.30
CA LEU A 110 3.76 7.58 -2.80
C LEU A 110 2.97 8.20 -3.94
N LYS A 111 3.64 8.65 -5.01
CA LYS A 111 2.98 9.17 -6.21
C LYS A 111 2.07 8.13 -6.87
N LEU A 112 2.41 6.85 -6.80
CA LEU A 112 1.57 5.76 -7.32
C LEU A 112 0.40 5.47 -6.40
N ALA A 113 0.64 5.32 -5.09
CA ALA A 113 -0.38 5.01 -4.10
C ALA A 113 -1.45 6.11 -3.96
N GLN A 114 -1.10 7.36 -4.27
CA GLN A 114 -2.04 8.48 -4.28
C GLN A 114 -2.97 8.51 -5.51
N LYS A 115 -2.72 7.66 -6.52
CA LYS A 115 -3.57 7.59 -7.72
C LYS A 115 -4.73 6.62 -7.50
N ASN A 116 -5.88 6.96 -8.06
CA ASN A 116 -7.07 6.08 -8.09
C ASN A 116 -7.50 5.53 -6.72
N ARG A 117 -7.38 6.36 -5.66
CA ARG A 117 -7.81 5.98 -4.32
C ARG A 117 -9.33 5.78 -4.27
N ILE A 118 -9.81 4.91 -3.40
CA ILE A 118 -11.24 4.69 -3.17
C ILE A 118 -11.92 6.02 -2.81
N GLY A 119 -13.06 6.31 -3.46
CA GLY A 119 -13.81 7.56 -3.26
C GLY A 119 -13.24 8.78 -3.98
N THR A 120 -12.11 8.67 -4.69
CA THR A 120 -11.55 9.74 -5.50
C THR A 120 -11.86 9.56 -6.98
N LYS A 121 -11.81 10.66 -7.76
CA LYS A 121 -11.98 10.59 -9.20
C LYS A 121 -10.80 9.83 -9.81
N ALA A 122 -11.09 8.77 -10.59
CA ALA A 122 -10.09 8.01 -11.30
C ALA A 122 -9.32 8.88 -12.29
N LEU A 123 -8.04 8.57 -12.51
CA LEU A 123 -7.24 9.25 -13.52
C LEU A 123 -7.76 8.97 -14.93
N ASN A 124 -7.86 10.01 -15.75
CA ASN A 124 -8.17 9.82 -17.16
C ASN A 124 -6.99 9.18 -17.90
N PHE A 125 -7.29 8.30 -18.83
CA PHE A 125 -6.31 7.75 -19.79
C PHE A 125 -6.94 7.63 -21.16
N THR A 126 -6.11 7.65 -22.18
CA THR A 126 -6.52 7.40 -23.56
C THR A 126 -6.30 5.94 -23.94
N TYR A 127 -7.18 5.43 -24.77
CA TYR A 127 -7.08 4.07 -25.32
C TYR A 127 -7.34 4.09 -26.82
N THR A 128 -6.85 3.05 -27.52
CA THR A 128 -7.08 2.86 -28.94
C THR A 128 -7.99 1.65 -29.14
N LEU A 129 -9.09 1.86 -29.87
CA LEU A 129 -10.00 0.77 -30.25
C LEU A 129 -9.37 -0.12 -31.33
N ALA A 130 -9.90 -1.32 -31.52
CA ALA A 130 -9.48 -2.22 -32.59
C ALA A 130 -9.64 -1.59 -34.00
N SER A 131 -10.55 -0.63 -34.17
CA SER A 131 -10.73 0.17 -35.37
C SER A 131 -9.64 1.22 -35.63
N GLY A 132 -8.72 1.44 -34.69
CA GLY A 132 -7.73 2.52 -34.70
C GLY A 132 -8.23 3.85 -34.13
N ALA A 133 -9.52 3.98 -33.82
CA ALA A 133 -10.05 5.20 -33.21
C ALA A 133 -9.59 5.34 -31.77
N GLN A 134 -9.34 6.58 -31.34
CA GLN A 134 -8.95 6.89 -29.96
C GLN A 134 -10.16 7.31 -29.12
N GLY A 135 -10.16 6.89 -27.87
CA GLY A 135 -11.10 7.32 -26.85
C GLY A 135 -10.42 7.64 -25.54
N SER A 136 -11.16 8.17 -24.57
CA SER A 136 -10.65 8.35 -23.20
C SER A 136 -11.66 7.84 -22.18
N LEU A 137 -11.15 7.48 -20.98
CA LEU A 137 -11.99 7.00 -19.89
C LEU A 137 -13.16 7.95 -19.58
N TYR A 138 -12.90 9.25 -19.57
CA TYR A 138 -13.92 10.26 -19.22
C TYR A 138 -15.00 10.49 -20.28
N GLN A 139 -14.80 10.00 -21.50
CA GLN A 139 -15.82 10.03 -22.56
C GLN A 139 -16.84 8.90 -22.42
N LEU A 140 -16.52 7.86 -21.64
CA LEU A 140 -17.43 6.77 -21.38
C LEU A 140 -18.54 7.24 -20.42
N LYS A 141 -19.80 7.01 -20.81
CA LYS A 141 -20.97 7.34 -20.00
C LYS A 141 -21.63 6.05 -19.57
N ALA A 142 -21.51 5.71 -18.31
CA ALA A 142 -22.15 4.53 -17.71
C ALA A 142 -22.37 4.81 -16.22
N GLU A 143 -23.36 4.16 -15.62
CA GLU A 143 -23.60 4.20 -14.19
C GLU A 143 -22.45 3.51 -13.44
N TYR A 144 -21.99 2.38 -13.99
CA TYR A 144 -20.83 1.62 -13.50
C TYR A 144 -19.92 1.29 -14.68
N LEU A 145 -18.62 1.38 -14.48
CA LEU A 145 -17.61 1.02 -15.48
C LEU A 145 -16.64 0.01 -14.87
N LEU A 146 -16.65 -1.20 -15.41
CA LEU A 146 -15.67 -2.23 -15.08
C LEU A 146 -14.52 -2.18 -16.09
N LEU A 147 -13.31 -1.87 -15.62
CA LEU A 147 -12.09 -1.93 -16.41
C LEU A 147 -11.42 -3.28 -16.19
N PHE A 148 -11.38 -4.09 -17.24
CA PHE A 148 -10.65 -5.34 -17.25
C PHE A 148 -9.31 -5.14 -17.97
N ILE A 149 -8.20 -5.21 -17.22
CA ILE A 149 -6.85 -5.06 -17.77
C ILE A 149 -6.27 -6.46 -17.98
N ASN A 150 -6.12 -6.84 -19.24
CA ASN A 150 -5.60 -8.16 -19.63
C ASN A 150 -4.20 -8.05 -20.22
N ASN A 151 -3.35 -9.03 -19.91
CA ASN A 151 -2.09 -9.25 -20.60
C ASN A 151 -2.26 -10.47 -21.54
N PRO A 152 -2.21 -10.30 -22.87
CA PRO A 152 -2.43 -11.40 -23.83
C PRO A 152 -1.49 -12.60 -23.67
N GLY A 153 -0.35 -12.45 -23.00
CA GLY A 153 0.61 -13.52 -22.70
C GLY A 153 0.37 -14.24 -21.37
N CYS A 154 -0.61 -13.82 -20.57
CA CYS A 154 -0.87 -14.42 -19.27
C CYS A 154 -1.88 -15.56 -19.35
N GLN A 155 -1.43 -16.81 -19.17
CA GLN A 155 -2.31 -17.99 -19.24
C GLN A 155 -3.43 -17.96 -18.20
N ALA A 156 -3.17 -17.47 -16.98
CA ALA A 156 -4.18 -17.37 -15.94
C ALA A 156 -5.33 -16.42 -16.32
N LEU A 157 -5.04 -15.32 -17.00
CA LEU A 157 -6.07 -14.38 -17.48
C LEU A 157 -6.78 -14.89 -18.74
N SER A 158 -6.12 -15.69 -19.56
CA SER A 158 -6.74 -16.32 -20.74
C SER A 158 -7.84 -17.31 -20.36
N LEU A 159 -7.72 -17.99 -19.22
CA LEU A 159 -8.74 -18.93 -18.72
C LEU A 159 -10.05 -18.24 -18.30
N ILE A 160 -10.00 -16.99 -17.89
CA ILE A 160 -11.20 -16.20 -17.49
C ILE A 160 -12.06 -15.91 -18.73
N HIS A 161 -11.47 -15.68 -19.90
CA HIS A 161 -12.20 -15.44 -21.14
C HIS A 161 -12.94 -16.66 -21.70
N ILE A 162 -12.54 -17.87 -21.33
CA ILE A 162 -13.19 -19.12 -21.78
C ILE A 162 -14.52 -19.36 -21.06
N SER A 163 -14.73 -18.74 -19.90
CA SER A 163 -15.94 -18.91 -19.08
C SER A 163 -17.03 -17.87 -19.33
N GLU A 164 -16.80 -16.84 -20.16
CA GLU A 164 -17.85 -15.88 -20.51
C GLU A 164 -18.78 -16.43 -21.59
N PRO A 165 -20.11 -16.49 -21.31
CA PRO A 165 -21.07 -16.81 -22.32
C PRO A 165 -21.06 -15.72 -23.40
N THR A 166 -20.67 -16.10 -24.65
CA THR A 166 -20.83 -15.23 -25.80
C THR A 166 -22.31 -14.84 -25.94
N ARG A 167 -22.66 -13.62 -25.50
CA ARG A 167 -23.95 -13.03 -25.86
C ARG A 167 -23.90 -12.75 -27.37
N ARG A 168 -24.68 -13.52 -28.11
CA ARG A 168 -25.08 -13.22 -29.50
C ARG A 168 -26.07 -12.06 -29.52
#